data_27abe1b8fce7a870ed8a7cac1d5e126d
#
_entry.id   27abe1b8fce7a870ed8a7cac1d5e126d
#
_cell.length_a   1.000
_cell.length_b   1.000
_cell.length_c   1.000
_cell.angle_alpha   90.00
_cell.angle_beta   90.00
_cell.angle_gamma   90.00
#
_symmetry.space_group_name_H-M   'P 1'
#
loop_
_entity.id
_entity.type
_entity.pdbx_description
1 polymer ?
#
loop_
_entity_poly.entity_id
_entity_poly.type
_entity_poly.pdbx_seq_one_letter_code
_entity_poly.pdbx_strand_id
1 'polypeptide(L)'
;MHLLRYYEPEPGIFIAESKNVIDIALRKGYEPLSVVCTEKMENDEILDRVGEAPIYIVDPEDAKREFGYVLTGGISCAMRRKENFDYKKVLENANRIVVLEDVENPTNIGAIFRSAAAFGIDAVLLSPACVDPFYRRAMRVSVGNALLVPWAYIGSSEAKWKEEGIGWLKEEGFQTVAMALRSDNIRIDDPVLKQKDRLAIIMGNEGQGLAESTINAADYVAKIPMMNGVDSLNVAVAAGLAMWEITQHRNQ
;
A
#
# COMPACT_ATOMS: atom_id res chain seq x y z
N MET A 1 19.84 17.18 -5.55
CA MET A 1 18.53 17.69 -6.02
C MET A 1 17.58 16.61 -6.59
N HIS A 2 18.02 15.36 -6.83
CA HIS A 2 17.15 14.25 -7.28
C HIS A 2 16.33 13.59 -6.16
N LEU A 3 16.72 13.73 -4.90
CA LEU A 3 16.07 13.08 -3.75
C LEU A 3 14.75 13.72 -3.32
N LEU A 4 14.54 15.00 -3.62
CA LEU A 4 13.29 15.73 -3.23
C LEU A 4 12.02 15.23 -3.93
N ARG A 5 12.11 14.39 -4.97
CA ARG A 5 10.95 13.81 -5.64
C ARG A 5 10.29 12.64 -4.89
N TYR A 6 10.96 12.10 -3.88
CA TYR A 6 10.52 10.90 -3.17
C TYR A 6 10.11 11.17 -1.73
N TYR A 7 10.49 12.33 -1.18
CA TYR A 7 10.18 12.70 0.19
C TYR A 7 8.98 13.63 0.24
N GLU A 8 8.11 13.40 1.20
CA GLU A 8 7.10 14.40 1.57
C GLU A 8 7.81 15.64 2.09
N PRO A 9 7.24 16.84 1.87
CA PRO A 9 7.92 18.09 2.24
C PRO A 9 8.23 18.19 3.73
N GLU A 10 7.40 17.56 4.59
CA GLU A 10 7.59 17.56 6.04
C GLU A 10 7.03 16.27 6.66
N PRO A 11 7.62 15.80 7.80
CA PRO A 11 7.04 14.72 8.59
C PRO A 11 5.61 15.05 9.02
N GLY A 12 4.71 14.10 8.95
CA GLY A 12 3.32 14.28 9.35
C GLY A 12 2.38 14.87 8.27
N ILE A 13 2.87 15.05 7.04
CA ILE A 13 2.08 15.54 5.90
C ILE A 13 2.12 14.51 4.77
N PHE A 14 1.06 14.45 3.97
CA PHE A 14 1.06 13.79 2.67
C PHE A 14 0.36 14.64 1.64
N ILE A 15 0.63 14.38 0.36
CA ILE A 15 0.05 15.10 -0.76
C ILE A 15 -1.04 14.27 -1.44
N ALA A 16 -2.26 14.79 -1.43
CA ALA A 16 -3.40 14.27 -2.17
C ALA A 16 -3.50 14.99 -3.52
N GLU A 17 -3.21 14.28 -4.61
CA GLU A 17 -3.32 14.80 -5.97
C GLU A 17 -4.61 14.34 -6.64
N SER A 18 -5.27 15.23 -7.33
CA SER A 18 -6.58 15.12 -8.00
C SER A 18 -7.78 15.20 -7.07
N LYS A 19 -8.89 15.68 -7.63
CA LYS A 19 -10.17 15.80 -6.93
C LYS A 19 -10.61 14.51 -6.25
N ASN A 20 -10.44 13.36 -6.93
CA ASN A 20 -10.84 12.06 -6.39
C ASN A 20 -10.05 11.67 -5.13
N VAL A 21 -8.73 11.86 -5.13
CA VAL A 21 -7.89 11.52 -3.96
C VAL A 21 -8.19 12.46 -2.79
N ILE A 22 -8.40 13.76 -3.07
CA ILE A 22 -8.78 14.73 -2.06
C ILE A 22 -10.15 14.39 -1.46
N ASP A 23 -11.13 14.03 -2.30
CA ASP A 23 -12.45 13.59 -1.83
C ASP A 23 -12.38 12.37 -0.91
N ILE A 24 -11.61 11.36 -1.28
CA ILE A 24 -11.39 10.18 -0.43
C ILE A 24 -10.76 10.59 0.91
N ALA A 25 -9.73 11.44 0.89
CA ALA A 25 -9.05 11.89 2.09
C ALA A 25 -10.01 12.65 3.03
N LEU A 26 -10.80 13.58 2.49
CA LEU A 26 -11.79 14.34 3.25
C LEU A 26 -12.87 13.43 3.86
N ARG A 27 -13.40 12.47 3.10
CA ARG A 27 -14.37 11.48 3.61
C ARG A 27 -13.78 10.59 4.70
N LYS A 28 -12.49 10.34 4.67
CA LYS A 28 -11.76 9.60 5.73
C LYS A 28 -11.34 10.47 6.91
N GLY A 29 -11.74 11.76 6.91
CA GLY A 29 -11.47 12.70 8.00
C GLY A 29 -10.01 13.10 8.13
N TYR A 30 -9.28 13.18 7.01
CA TYR A 30 -7.98 13.83 6.97
C TYR A 30 -8.16 15.34 6.89
N GLU A 31 -7.35 16.07 7.64
CA GLU A 31 -7.38 17.53 7.72
C GLU A 31 -6.59 18.15 6.55
N PRO A 32 -7.22 18.99 5.71
CA PRO A 32 -6.51 19.75 4.70
C PRO A 32 -5.71 20.88 5.34
N LEU A 33 -4.46 21.06 4.91
CA LEU A 33 -3.55 22.10 5.40
C LEU A 33 -3.39 23.26 4.42
N SER A 34 -3.38 22.96 3.11
CA SER A 34 -3.36 23.93 2.04
C SER A 34 -3.73 23.26 0.71
N VAL A 35 -4.29 24.05 -0.19
CA VAL A 35 -4.65 23.61 -1.53
C VAL A 35 -3.93 24.47 -2.56
N VAL A 36 -3.40 23.83 -3.61
CA VAL A 36 -2.90 24.48 -4.80
C VAL A 36 -3.74 24.00 -5.97
N CYS A 37 -4.31 24.90 -6.75
CA CYS A 37 -5.10 24.57 -7.92
C CYS A 37 -4.87 25.54 -9.08
N THR A 38 -5.22 25.09 -10.28
CA THR A 38 -5.26 25.96 -11.46
C THR A 38 -6.58 26.71 -11.53
N GLU A 39 -6.64 27.81 -12.30
CA GLU A 39 -7.86 28.58 -12.52
C GLU A 39 -9.08 27.73 -12.94
N LYS A 40 -8.85 26.65 -13.68
CA LYS A 40 -9.91 25.70 -14.07
C LYS A 40 -10.65 25.06 -12.91
N MET A 41 -10.02 25.01 -11.74
CA MET A 41 -10.56 24.42 -10.52
C MET A 41 -11.10 25.45 -9.54
N GLU A 42 -10.98 26.76 -9.82
CA GLU A 42 -11.32 27.85 -8.89
C GLU A 42 -12.77 27.79 -8.36
N ASN A 43 -13.69 27.28 -9.17
CA ASN A 43 -15.10 27.15 -8.80
C ASN A 43 -15.55 25.68 -8.62
N ASP A 44 -14.60 24.75 -8.39
CA ASP A 44 -14.95 23.35 -8.15
C ASP A 44 -15.47 23.14 -6.73
N GLU A 45 -16.58 22.43 -6.59
CA GLU A 45 -17.23 22.10 -5.31
C GLU A 45 -16.31 21.44 -4.27
N ILE A 46 -15.19 20.85 -4.70
CA ILE A 46 -14.22 20.27 -3.77
C ILE A 46 -13.57 21.32 -2.88
N LEU A 47 -13.45 22.57 -3.38
CA LEU A 47 -12.87 23.68 -2.63
C LEU A 47 -13.76 24.14 -1.48
N ASP A 48 -15.08 23.98 -1.58
CA ASP A 48 -16.02 24.27 -0.47
C ASP A 48 -15.84 23.32 0.71
N ARG A 49 -15.18 22.18 0.49
CA ARG A 49 -15.01 21.10 1.48
C ARG A 49 -13.66 21.11 2.19
N VAL A 50 -12.74 21.95 1.79
CA VAL A 50 -11.41 22.05 2.43
C VAL A 50 -11.38 22.95 3.67
N GLY A 51 -12.54 23.49 4.06
CA GLY A 51 -12.69 24.34 5.25
C GLY A 51 -11.89 25.63 5.16
N GLU A 52 -11.14 25.95 6.21
CA GLU A 52 -10.33 27.16 6.30
C GLU A 52 -8.91 27.03 5.71
N ALA A 53 -8.60 25.88 5.07
CA ALA A 53 -7.29 25.68 4.46
C ALA A 53 -7.04 26.72 3.34
N PRO A 54 -5.89 27.42 3.31
CA PRO A 54 -5.59 28.40 2.29
C PRO A 54 -5.56 27.76 0.90
N ILE A 55 -6.17 28.44 -0.07
CA ILE A 55 -6.26 28.02 -1.47
C ILE A 55 -5.38 28.95 -2.29
N TYR A 56 -4.44 28.37 -3.03
CA TYR A 56 -3.53 29.08 -3.93
C TYR A 56 -3.88 28.75 -5.37
N ILE A 57 -4.29 29.76 -6.14
CA ILE A 57 -4.53 29.62 -7.57
C ILE A 57 -3.23 29.93 -8.29
N VAL A 58 -2.78 29.03 -9.14
CA VAL A 58 -1.49 29.11 -9.83
C VAL A 58 -1.63 28.84 -11.32
N ASP A 59 -0.79 29.50 -12.11
CA ASP A 59 -0.63 29.16 -13.51
C ASP A 59 -0.02 27.75 -13.65
N PRO A 60 -0.47 26.89 -14.59
CA PRO A 60 0.05 25.54 -14.77
C PRO A 60 1.55 25.48 -15.08
N GLU A 61 2.11 26.44 -15.82
CA GLU A 61 3.54 26.47 -16.14
C GLU A 61 4.36 26.92 -14.92
N ASP A 62 3.84 27.86 -14.13
CA ASP A 62 4.47 28.26 -12.88
C ASP A 62 4.46 27.12 -11.87
N ALA A 63 3.34 26.41 -11.72
CA ALA A 63 3.24 25.22 -10.89
C ALA A 63 4.27 24.15 -11.30
N LYS A 64 4.41 23.91 -12.61
CA LYS A 64 5.40 22.97 -13.13
C LYS A 64 6.83 23.40 -12.86
N ARG A 65 7.11 24.70 -12.96
CA ARG A 65 8.44 25.25 -12.66
C ARG A 65 8.81 25.12 -11.18
N GLU A 66 7.89 25.50 -10.30
CA GLU A 66 8.14 25.52 -8.83
C GLU A 66 8.12 24.12 -8.21
N PHE A 67 7.15 23.29 -8.57
CA PHE A 67 7.01 21.94 -8.00
C PHE A 67 7.77 20.87 -8.77
N GLY A 68 8.23 21.14 -9.98
CA GLY A 68 8.92 20.19 -10.85
C GLY A 68 8.00 19.11 -11.45
N TYR A 69 6.68 19.31 -11.39
CA TYR A 69 5.69 18.39 -11.98
C TYR A 69 4.39 19.14 -12.35
N VAL A 70 3.59 18.52 -13.20
CA VAL A 70 2.27 19.02 -13.58
C VAL A 70 1.24 18.57 -12.53
N LEU A 71 0.38 19.47 -12.08
CA LEU A 71 -0.72 19.15 -11.16
C LEU A 71 -1.70 18.18 -11.83
N THR A 72 -1.80 16.96 -11.31
CA THR A 72 -2.71 15.94 -11.83
C THR A 72 -4.16 16.37 -11.59
N GLY A 73 -4.93 16.50 -12.67
CA GLY A 73 -6.31 17.02 -12.59
C GLY A 73 -6.42 18.48 -12.14
N GLY A 74 -5.32 19.25 -12.19
CA GLY A 74 -5.30 20.68 -11.89
C GLY A 74 -5.40 21.06 -10.41
N ILE A 75 -5.30 20.10 -9.49
CA ILE A 75 -5.43 20.35 -8.04
C ILE A 75 -4.54 19.43 -7.22
N SER A 76 -4.02 19.93 -6.12
CA SER A 76 -3.25 19.19 -5.11
C SER A 76 -3.52 19.77 -3.73
N CYS A 77 -3.60 18.91 -2.73
CA CYS A 77 -3.85 19.31 -1.34
C CYS A 77 -2.81 18.67 -0.42
N ALA A 78 -2.17 19.48 0.41
CA ALA A 78 -1.40 19.01 1.55
C ALA A 78 -2.37 18.62 2.67
N MET A 79 -2.24 17.39 3.16
CA MET A 79 -3.09 16.81 4.20
C MET A 79 -2.27 16.44 5.42
N ARG A 80 -2.83 16.64 6.62
CA ARG A 80 -2.22 16.17 7.86
C ARG A 80 -2.33 14.64 7.95
N ARG A 81 -1.21 13.97 8.22
CA ARG A 81 -1.21 12.52 8.50
C ARG A 81 -1.83 12.27 9.88
N LYS A 82 -2.58 11.19 9.97
CA LYS A 82 -2.95 10.61 11.27
C LYS A 82 -1.74 9.87 11.84
N GLU A 83 -1.70 9.70 13.13
CA GLU A 83 -0.68 8.88 13.78
C GLU A 83 -0.68 7.46 13.20
N ASN A 84 0.50 6.86 13.10
CA ASN A 84 0.64 5.47 12.64
C ASN A 84 -0.06 4.55 13.64
N PHE A 85 -0.91 3.67 13.14
CA PHE A 85 -1.56 2.67 13.98
C PHE A 85 -0.56 1.60 14.42
N ASP A 86 -0.69 1.15 15.66
CA ASP A 86 -0.10 -0.12 16.09
C ASP A 86 -0.63 -1.25 15.20
N TYR A 87 0.28 -2.09 14.67
CA TYR A 87 -0.12 -3.19 13.79
C TYR A 87 -1.14 -4.13 14.45
N LYS A 88 -1.08 -4.33 15.77
CA LYS A 88 -2.04 -5.15 16.51
C LYS A 88 -3.47 -4.60 16.41
N LYS A 89 -3.63 -3.27 16.51
CA LYS A 89 -4.94 -2.63 16.30
C LYS A 89 -5.44 -2.79 14.87
N VAL A 90 -4.54 -2.73 13.89
CA VAL A 90 -4.87 -2.95 12.47
C VAL A 90 -5.33 -4.38 12.23
N LEU A 91 -4.79 -5.35 12.97
CA LEU A 91 -5.11 -6.78 12.84
C LEU A 91 -6.33 -7.24 13.65
N GLU A 92 -6.87 -6.45 14.55
CA GLU A 92 -7.89 -6.85 15.54
C GLU A 92 -9.09 -7.57 14.92
N ASN A 93 -9.57 -7.08 13.76
CA ASN A 93 -10.70 -7.66 13.03
C ASN A 93 -10.33 -8.17 11.63
N ALA A 94 -9.03 -8.31 11.35
CA ALA A 94 -8.55 -8.71 10.05
C ALA A 94 -8.48 -10.25 9.92
N ASN A 95 -8.92 -10.77 8.78
CA ASN A 95 -8.87 -12.20 8.46
C ASN A 95 -8.03 -12.49 7.20
N ARG A 96 -7.98 -11.57 6.25
CA ARG A 96 -7.18 -11.67 5.02
C ARG A 96 -6.26 -10.47 4.93
N ILE A 97 -4.98 -10.70 5.11
CA ILE A 97 -3.98 -9.63 5.08
C ILE A 97 -2.87 -9.91 4.06
N VAL A 98 -2.24 -8.84 3.63
CA VAL A 98 -1.01 -8.90 2.84
C VAL A 98 0.12 -8.29 3.68
N VAL A 99 1.25 -8.95 3.70
CA VAL A 99 2.48 -8.46 4.33
C VAL A 99 3.51 -8.23 3.24
N LEU A 100 4.09 -7.06 3.22
CA LEU A 100 5.11 -6.67 2.24
C LEU A 100 6.47 -6.66 2.93
N GLU A 101 7.39 -7.46 2.40
CA GLU A 101 8.77 -7.52 2.88
C GLU A 101 9.67 -6.79 1.90
N ASP A 102 10.24 -5.67 2.36
CA ASP A 102 11.25 -4.88 1.68
C ASP A 102 10.83 -4.39 0.26
N VAL A 103 9.56 -4.10 0.05
CA VAL A 103 9.05 -3.55 -1.21
C VAL A 103 9.33 -2.05 -1.25
N GLU A 104 10.34 -1.66 -2.03
CA GLU A 104 10.89 -0.30 -2.05
C GLU A 104 10.33 0.58 -3.19
N ASN A 105 9.69 -0.02 -4.18
CA ASN A 105 9.18 0.75 -5.31
C ASN A 105 7.79 1.33 -5.00
N PRO A 106 7.64 2.68 -4.95
CA PRO A 106 6.36 3.31 -4.64
C PRO A 106 5.26 3.02 -5.67
N THR A 107 5.64 2.69 -6.91
CA THR A 107 4.67 2.28 -7.93
C THR A 107 4.06 0.92 -7.59
N ASN A 108 4.88 -0.03 -7.12
CA ASN A 108 4.40 -1.35 -6.71
C ASN A 108 3.55 -1.26 -5.44
N ILE A 109 3.99 -0.49 -4.43
CA ILE A 109 3.18 -0.22 -3.24
C ILE A 109 1.81 0.34 -3.62
N GLY A 110 1.77 1.38 -4.45
CA GLY A 110 0.50 1.98 -4.89
C GLY A 110 -0.42 0.99 -5.62
N ALA A 111 0.13 0.16 -6.52
CA ALA A 111 -0.63 -0.86 -7.24
C ALA A 111 -1.15 -1.97 -6.32
N ILE A 112 -0.36 -2.40 -5.34
CA ILE A 112 -0.76 -3.38 -4.32
C ILE A 112 -1.92 -2.84 -3.49
N PHE A 113 -1.84 -1.60 -2.98
CA PHE A 113 -2.92 -0.99 -2.21
C PHE A 113 -4.21 -0.81 -3.02
N ARG A 114 -4.08 -0.50 -4.31
CA ARG A 114 -5.23 -0.43 -5.21
C ARG A 114 -5.92 -1.80 -5.36
N SER A 115 -5.14 -2.86 -5.53
CA SER A 115 -5.65 -4.24 -5.60
C SER A 115 -6.22 -4.70 -4.26
N ALA A 116 -5.55 -4.38 -3.14
CA ALA A 116 -6.02 -4.71 -1.80
C ALA A 116 -7.40 -4.11 -1.51
N ALA A 117 -7.60 -2.83 -1.86
CA ALA A 117 -8.90 -2.19 -1.73
C ALA A 117 -9.97 -2.84 -2.62
N ALA A 118 -9.62 -3.15 -3.89
CA ALA A 118 -10.55 -3.75 -4.84
C ALA A 118 -11.00 -5.17 -4.45
N PHE A 119 -10.13 -5.95 -3.84
CA PHE A 119 -10.39 -7.34 -3.47
C PHE A 119 -10.82 -7.51 -2.00
N GLY A 120 -10.99 -6.42 -1.25
CA GLY A 120 -11.46 -6.48 0.12
C GLY A 120 -10.46 -7.11 1.09
N ILE A 121 -9.17 -6.83 0.92
CA ILE A 121 -8.13 -7.16 1.89
C ILE A 121 -8.35 -6.32 3.15
N ASP A 122 -8.35 -6.96 4.30
CA ASP A 122 -8.68 -6.31 5.57
C ASP A 122 -7.57 -5.38 6.06
N ALA A 123 -6.29 -5.75 5.81
CA ALA A 123 -5.14 -4.94 6.19
C ALA A 123 -3.89 -5.23 5.34
N VAL A 124 -2.99 -4.26 5.27
CA VAL A 124 -1.64 -4.43 4.71
C VAL A 124 -0.61 -4.11 5.78
N LEU A 125 0.32 -5.01 6.02
CA LEU A 125 1.47 -4.78 6.88
C LEU A 125 2.74 -4.58 6.05
N LEU A 126 3.62 -3.73 6.53
CA LEU A 126 4.85 -3.33 5.85
C LEU A 126 6.05 -3.62 6.75
N SER A 127 7.06 -4.34 6.24
CA SER A 127 8.34 -4.39 6.94
C SER A 127 9.00 -3.01 6.96
N PRO A 128 9.94 -2.75 7.89
CA PRO A 128 10.53 -1.41 8.06
C PRO A 128 11.24 -0.83 6.83
N ALA A 129 11.70 -1.67 5.90
CA ALA A 129 12.33 -1.21 4.66
C ALA A 129 11.33 -0.85 3.54
N CYS A 130 10.05 -1.18 3.70
CA CYS A 130 9.06 -0.81 2.69
C CYS A 130 8.90 0.70 2.58
N VAL A 131 8.69 1.17 1.34
CA VAL A 131 8.34 2.57 1.11
C VAL A 131 6.96 2.89 1.66
N ASP A 132 6.79 4.10 2.14
CA ASP A 132 5.55 4.60 2.72
C ASP A 132 4.44 4.67 1.66
N PRO A 133 3.24 4.08 1.91
CA PRO A 133 2.11 4.13 1.00
C PRO A 133 1.57 5.54 0.75
N PHE A 134 1.87 6.49 1.64
CA PHE A 134 1.46 7.88 1.51
C PHE A 134 2.46 8.74 0.74
N TYR A 135 3.58 8.17 0.28
CA TYR A 135 4.39 8.88 -0.70
C TYR A 135 3.56 9.27 -1.91
N ARG A 136 3.75 10.51 -2.34
CA ARG A 136 3.00 11.11 -3.44
C ARG A 136 2.83 10.18 -4.65
N ARG A 137 3.90 9.47 -5.06
CA ARG A 137 3.83 8.52 -6.19
C ARG A 137 2.98 7.29 -5.87
N ALA A 138 3.09 6.72 -4.67
CA ALA A 138 2.29 5.58 -4.24
C ALA A 138 0.82 6.00 -4.11
N MET A 139 0.55 7.15 -3.51
CA MET A 139 -0.79 7.73 -3.38
C MET A 139 -1.45 7.94 -4.74
N ARG A 140 -0.71 8.48 -5.72
CA ARG A 140 -1.20 8.68 -7.09
C ARG A 140 -1.49 7.37 -7.82
N VAL A 141 -0.59 6.38 -7.72
CA VAL A 141 -0.78 5.07 -8.37
C VAL A 141 -1.93 4.30 -7.73
N SER A 142 -2.07 4.35 -6.42
CA SER A 142 -3.20 3.76 -5.70
C SER A 142 -4.52 4.50 -5.96
N VAL A 143 -4.50 5.69 -6.58
CA VAL A 143 -5.67 6.57 -6.75
C VAL A 143 -6.37 6.84 -5.41
N GLY A 144 -5.57 7.02 -4.34
CA GLY A 144 -6.05 7.26 -2.98
C GLY A 144 -6.50 6.00 -2.23
N ASN A 145 -6.44 4.80 -2.84
CA ASN A 145 -6.87 3.58 -2.17
C ASN A 145 -6.01 3.21 -0.95
N ALA A 146 -4.78 3.74 -0.84
CA ALA A 146 -3.97 3.65 0.38
C ALA A 146 -4.62 4.30 1.61
N LEU A 147 -5.59 5.21 1.42
CA LEU A 147 -6.40 5.80 2.48
C LEU A 147 -7.59 4.92 2.90
N LEU A 148 -7.93 3.90 2.11
CA LEU A 148 -9.10 3.05 2.34
C LEU A 148 -8.75 1.77 3.09
N VAL A 149 -7.58 1.20 2.83
CA VAL A 149 -7.11 -0.04 3.44
C VAL A 149 -6.33 0.26 4.71
N PRO A 150 -6.71 -0.30 5.86
CA PRO A 150 -5.90 -0.20 7.09
C PRO A 150 -4.50 -0.74 6.86
N TRP A 151 -3.48 -0.04 7.38
CA TRP A 151 -2.10 -0.51 7.26
C TRP A 151 -1.23 -0.02 8.43
N ALA A 152 -0.15 -0.74 8.68
CA ALA A 152 0.87 -0.36 9.66
C ALA A 152 2.23 -0.94 9.27
N TYR A 153 3.29 -0.34 9.81
CA TYR A 153 4.60 -1.01 9.86
C TYR A 153 4.60 -2.07 10.94
N ILE A 154 5.28 -3.21 10.67
CA ILE A 154 5.48 -4.30 11.62
C ILE A 154 6.97 -4.55 11.83
N GLY A 155 7.40 -4.49 13.09
CA GLY A 155 8.80 -4.60 13.47
C GLY A 155 9.50 -3.24 13.62
N SER A 156 10.56 -3.22 14.41
CA SER A 156 11.36 -2.01 14.68
C SER A 156 12.57 -1.87 13.75
N SER A 157 12.94 -2.93 13.03
CA SER A 157 14.02 -2.97 12.04
C SER A 157 13.85 -4.17 11.12
N GLU A 158 14.52 -4.13 9.95
CA GLU A 158 14.55 -5.26 9.01
C GLU A 158 15.06 -6.56 9.67
N ALA A 159 16.11 -6.47 10.48
CA ALA A 159 16.66 -7.62 11.19
C ALA A 159 15.62 -8.26 12.12
N LYS A 160 14.90 -7.45 12.89
CA LYS A 160 13.84 -7.91 13.78
C LYS A 160 12.68 -8.54 13.01
N TRP A 161 12.27 -7.94 11.90
CA TRP A 161 11.27 -8.53 11.03
C TRP A 161 11.70 -9.92 10.52
N LYS A 162 12.92 -10.03 9.97
CA LYS A 162 13.45 -11.29 9.42
C LYS A 162 13.67 -12.39 10.47
N GLU A 163 13.88 -12.01 11.72
CA GLU A 163 14.06 -12.93 12.85
C GLU A 163 12.74 -13.38 13.48
N GLU A 164 11.82 -12.46 13.73
CA GLU A 164 10.64 -12.69 14.58
C GLU A 164 9.30 -12.43 13.85
N GLY A 165 9.30 -11.78 12.69
CA GLY A 165 8.09 -11.25 12.05
C GLY A 165 7.01 -12.32 11.77
N ILE A 166 7.40 -13.49 11.32
CA ILE A 166 6.45 -14.60 11.09
C ILE A 166 5.89 -15.10 12.42
N GLY A 167 6.70 -15.12 13.47
CA GLY A 167 6.25 -15.46 14.82
C GLY A 167 5.15 -14.51 15.31
N TRP A 168 5.32 -13.20 15.15
CA TRP A 168 4.32 -12.22 15.54
C TRP A 168 2.98 -12.41 14.80
N LEU A 169 3.00 -12.74 13.51
CA LEU A 169 1.77 -13.02 12.76
C LEU A 169 1.07 -14.27 13.28
N LYS A 170 1.82 -15.31 13.65
CA LYS A 170 1.29 -16.55 14.25
C LYS A 170 0.70 -16.30 15.64
N GLU A 171 1.33 -15.48 16.45
CA GLU A 171 0.80 -15.04 17.76
C GLU A 171 -0.55 -14.32 17.61
N GLU A 172 -0.74 -13.55 16.54
CA GLU A 172 -2.01 -12.92 16.19
C GLU A 172 -3.00 -13.91 15.52
N GLY A 173 -2.67 -15.18 15.41
CA GLY A 173 -3.54 -16.27 14.93
C GLY A 173 -3.61 -16.43 13.41
N PHE A 174 -2.69 -15.82 12.65
CA PHE A 174 -2.64 -15.98 11.19
C PHE A 174 -1.91 -17.24 10.78
N GLN A 175 -2.46 -17.95 9.79
CA GLN A 175 -1.69 -18.88 8.98
C GLN A 175 -0.91 -18.08 7.94
N THR A 176 0.36 -18.36 7.79
CA THR A 176 1.29 -17.57 6.98
C THR A 176 1.65 -18.27 5.69
N VAL A 177 1.61 -17.54 4.57
CA VAL A 177 1.89 -18.05 3.22
C VAL A 177 2.98 -17.19 2.58
N ALA A 178 4.18 -17.73 2.47
CA ALA A 178 5.28 -17.09 1.75
C ALA A 178 5.12 -17.30 0.25
N MET A 179 5.03 -16.22 -0.53
CA MET A 179 5.01 -16.28 -2.00
C MET A 179 6.44 -16.35 -2.52
N ALA A 180 6.92 -17.58 -2.78
CA ALA A 180 8.29 -17.82 -3.21
C ALA A 180 8.38 -19.06 -4.12
N LEU A 181 9.51 -19.22 -4.80
CA LEU A 181 9.77 -20.40 -5.62
C LEU A 181 10.62 -21.41 -4.84
N ARG A 182 10.03 -22.56 -4.53
CA ARG A 182 10.67 -23.72 -3.92
C ARG A 182 10.23 -25.00 -4.64
N SER A 183 10.94 -26.10 -4.43
CA SER A 183 10.62 -27.38 -5.04
C SER A 183 9.31 -28.00 -4.52
N ASP A 184 8.98 -27.72 -3.28
CA ASP A 184 7.87 -28.27 -2.49
C ASP A 184 6.68 -27.30 -2.33
N ASN A 185 6.60 -26.27 -3.17
CA ASN A 185 5.53 -25.28 -3.11
C ASN A 185 4.16 -25.87 -3.42
N ILE A 186 3.16 -25.43 -2.64
CA ILE A 186 1.77 -25.58 -3.06
C ILE A 186 1.41 -24.54 -4.11
N ARG A 187 0.29 -24.72 -4.80
CA ARG A 187 -0.25 -23.70 -5.69
C ARG A 187 -1.03 -22.67 -4.88
N ILE A 188 -1.06 -21.42 -5.33
CA ILE A 188 -1.83 -20.37 -4.65
C ILE A 188 -3.35 -20.67 -4.63
N ASP A 189 -3.85 -21.43 -5.59
CA ASP A 189 -5.24 -21.88 -5.69
C ASP A 189 -5.53 -23.17 -4.90
N ASP A 190 -4.58 -23.69 -4.11
CA ASP A 190 -4.78 -24.88 -3.28
C ASP A 190 -5.94 -24.67 -2.28
N PRO A 191 -6.91 -25.60 -2.25
CA PRO A 191 -8.06 -25.49 -1.35
C PRO A 191 -7.69 -25.34 0.14
N VAL A 192 -6.53 -25.81 0.57
CA VAL A 192 -6.08 -25.70 1.97
C VAL A 192 -5.97 -24.26 2.43
N LEU A 193 -5.59 -23.33 1.53
CA LEU A 193 -5.47 -21.91 1.87
C LEU A 193 -6.84 -21.25 2.05
N LYS A 194 -7.84 -21.67 1.26
CA LYS A 194 -9.19 -21.12 1.29
C LYS A 194 -9.96 -21.49 2.58
N GLN A 195 -9.60 -22.59 3.20
CA GLN A 195 -10.22 -23.10 4.43
C GLN A 195 -9.71 -22.41 5.72
N LYS A 196 -8.69 -21.54 5.61
CA LYS A 196 -8.13 -20.87 6.78
C LYS A 196 -8.98 -19.66 7.16
N ASP A 197 -9.29 -19.54 8.44
CA ASP A 197 -10.06 -18.39 8.96
C ASP A 197 -9.26 -17.09 8.86
N ARG A 198 -8.00 -17.12 9.28
CA ARG A 198 -7.07 -15.98 9.22
C ARG A 198 -5.84 -16.34 8.38
N LEU A 199 -5.59 -15.59 7.31
CA LEU A 199 -4.51 -15.85 6.36
C LEU A 199 -3.70 -14.59 6.06
N ALA A 200 -2.38 -14.70 6.20
CA ALA A 200 -1.42 -13.67 5.84
C ALA A 200 -0.59 -14.12 4.63
N ILE A 201 -0.70 -13.40 3.51
CA ILE A 201 0.17 -13.61 2.34
C ILE A 201 1.36 -12.66 2.42
N ILE A 202 2.56 -13.22 2.38
CA ILE A 202 3.81 -12.47 2.44
C ILE A 202 4.39 -12.36 1.02
N MET A 203 4.60 -11.11 0.58
CA MET A 203 5.17 -10.75 -0.72
C MET A 203 6.54 -10.12 -0.52
N GLY A 204 7.53 -10.57 -1.25
CA GLY A 204 8.91 -10.11 -1.11
C GLY A 204 9.32 -9.00 -2.07
N ASN A 205 10.54 -8.52 -1.88
CA ASN A 205 11.22 -7.54 -2.72
C ASN A 205 11.30 -7.97 -4.18
N GLU A 206 11.28 -7.01 -5.10
CA GLU A 206 11.26 -7.22 -6.55
C GLU A 206 12.54 -7.90 -7.10
N GLY A 207 13.67 -7.71 -6.45
CA GLY A 207 14.96 -8.25 -6.89
C GLY A 207 15.39 -9.51 -6.14
N GLN A 208 15.25 -9.50 -4.82
CA GLN A 208 15.75 -10.56 -3.94
C GLN A 208 14.65 -11.55 -3.51
N GLY A 209 13.39 -11.20 -3.68
CA GLY A 209 12.26 -11.98 -3.15
C GLY A 209 12.16 -11.88 -1.63
N LEU A 210 11.65 -12.94 -1.00
CA LEU A 210 11.56 -13.07 0.44
C LEU A 210 12.87 -13.57 1.05
N ALA A 211 13.19 -13.14 2.26
CA ALA A 211 14.32 -13.68 3.01
C ALA A 211 14.12 -15.18 3.29
N GLU A 212 15.21 -15.94 3.29
CA GLU A 212 15.21 -17.38 3.59
C GLU A 212 14.60 -17.67 4.96
N SER A 213 14.86 -16.84 5.97
CA SER A 213 14.27 -16.95 7.30
C SER A 213 12.75 -16.81 7.26
N THR A 214 12.22 -15.86 6.50
CA THR A 214 10.78 -15.64 6.29
C THR A 214 10.14 -16.87 5.63
N ILE A 215 10.74 -17.37 4.54
CA ILE A 215 10.24 -18.55 3.82
C ILE A 215 10.21 -19.79 4.74
N ASN A 216 11.31 -20.03 5.48
CA ASN A 216 11.44 -21.21 6.32
C ASN A 216 10.53 -21.16 7.57
N ALA A 217 10.18 -19.97 8.05
CA ALA A 217 9.29 -19.80 9.20
C ALA A 217 7.80 -19.83 8.83
N ALA A 218 7.44 -19.62 7.56
CA ALA A 218 6.05 -19.61 7.09
C ALA A 218 5.39 -21.01 7.20
N ASP A 219 4.07 -21.04 7.40
CA ASP A 219 3.31 -22.30 7.46
C ASP A 219 3.19 -22.96 6.09
N TYR A 220 3.13 -22.15 5.05
CA TYR A 220 3.05 -22.59 3.65
C TYR A 220 3.98 -21.76 2.79
N VAL A 221 4.52 -22.40 1.75
CA VAL A 221 5.19 -21.72 0.65
C VAL A 221 4.35 -21.96 -0.60
N ALA A 222 3.87 -20.88 -1.21
CA ALA A 222 3.00 -20.97 -2.37
C ALA A 222 3.58 -20.28 -3.60
N LYS A 223 3.18 -20.78 -4.77
CA LYS A 223 3.55 -20.19 -6.07
C LYS A 223 2.35 -20.00 -6.97
N ILE A 224 2.43 -18.98 -7.81
CA ILE A 224 1.57 -18.82 -8.98
C ILE A 224 2.15 -19.71 -10.09
N PRO A 225 1.39 -20.65 -10.69
CA PRO A 225 1.88 -21.47 -11.80
C PRO A 225 2.27 -20.60 -13.00
N MET A 226 3.48 -20.81 -13.51
CA MET A 226 4.03 -20.07 -14.66
C MET A 226 4.20 -21.00 -15.85
N MET A 227 4.25 -20.43 -17.06
CA MET A 227 4.46 -21.12 -18.32
C MET A 227 5.71 -20.58 -19.02
N ASN A 228 6.16 -21.27 -20.06
CA ASN A 228 7.24 -20.85 -20.96
C ASN A 228 8.60 -20.56 -20.27
N GLY A 229 8.87 -21.20 -19.12
CA GLY A 229 10.12 -21.00 -18.39
C GLY A 229 10.22 -19.64 -17.68
N VAL A 230 9.13 -18.90 -17.60
CA VAL A 230 9.06 -17.67 -16.77
C VAL A 230 8.96 -18.10 -15.29
N ASP A 231 9.81 -17.55 -14.45
CA ASP A 231 9.91 -17.91 -13.03
C ASP A 231 9.34 -16.83 -12.07
N SER A 232 9.13 -15.61 -12.55
CA SER A 232 8.61 -14.53 -11.71
C SER A 232 7.68 -13.57 -12.44
N LEU A 233 6.82 -12.88 -11.67
CA LEU A 233 6.02 -11.73 -12.08
C LEU A 233 6.45 -10.50 -11.29
N ASN A 234 6.12 -9.32 -11.81
CA ASN A 234 6.17 -8.10 -11.00
C ASN A 234 5.39 -8.31 -9.70
N VAL A 235 5.92 -7.85 -8.56
CA VAL A 235 5.36 -8.09 -7.23
C VAL A 235 3.92 -7.60 -7.09
N ALA A 236 3.57 -6.46 -7.70
CA ALA A 236 2.20 -5.95 -7.63
C ALA A 236 1.22 -6.81 -8.44
N VAL A 237 1.66 -7.39 -9.55
CA VAL A 237 0.86 -8.33 -10.35
C VAL A 237 0.68 -9.63 -9.57
N ALA A 238 1.75 -10.19 -9.02
CA ALA A 238 1.71 -11.39 -8.20
C ALA A 238 0.82 -11.22 -6.97
N ALA A 239 0.94 -10.08 -6.28
CA ALA A 239 0.08 -9.75 -5.13
C ALA A 239 -1.39 -9.64 -5.54
N GLY A 240 -1.70 -8.98 -6.67
CA GLY A 240 -3.07 -8.89 -7.18
C GLY A 240 -3.70 -10.25 -7.45
N LEU A 241 -2.97 -11.17 -8.10
CA LEU A 241 -3.44 -12.54 -8.36
C LEU A 241 -3.63 -13.33 -7.06
N ALA A 242 -2.68 -13.23 -6.13
CA ALA A 242 -2.78 -13.90 -4.85
C ALA A 242 -3.97 -13.39 -4.02
N MET A 243 -4.16 -12.08 -3.94
CA MET A 243 -5.31 -11.47 -3.25
C MET A 243 -6.63 -11.91 -3.88
N TRP A 244 -6.75 -11.88 -5.20
CA TRP A 244 -7.92 -12.35 -5.90
C TRP A 244 -8.26 -13.79 -5.51
N GLU A 245 -7.28 -14.68 -5.57
CA GLU A 245 -7.50 -16.11 -5.32
C GLU A 245 -7.97 -16.39 -3.89
N ILE A 246 -7.41 -15.74 -2.89
CA ILE A 246 -7.76 -15.99 -1.48
C ILE A 246 -9.06 -15.30 -1.03
N THR A 247 -9.59 -14.35 -1.82
CA THR A 247 -10.81 -13.61 -1.46
C THR A 247 -12.04 -14.05 -2.23
N GLN A 248 -11.93 -14.91 -3.26
CA GLN A 248 -13.03 -15.31 -4.13
C GLN A 248 -14.28 -15.86 -3.43
N HIS A 249 -14.14 -16.44 -2.22
CA HIS A 249 -15.25 -17.05 -1.49
C HIS A 249 -15.90 -16.13 -0.45
N ARG A 250 -15.43 -14.89 -0.30
CA ARG A 250 -16.01 -13.94 0.66
C ARG A 250 -17.29 -13.26 0.15
N ASN A 251 -17.53 -13.31 -1.14
CA ASN A 251 -18.65 -12.63 -1.81
C ASN A 251 -19.76 -13.61 -2.25
N GLN A 252 -19.74 -14.83 -1.76
CA GLN A 252 -20.81 -15.82 -1.88
C GLN A 252 -21.38 -16.10 -0.49
#